data_b3525057edc6fc5c3813210fb8c803b1
#
_entry.id   b3525057edc6fc5c3813210fb8c803b1
#
_cell.length_a   1.000
_cell.length_b   1.000
_cell.length_c   1.000
_cell.angle_alpha   90.00
_cell.angle_beta   90.00
_cell.angle_gamma   90.00
#
_symmetry.space_group_name_H-M   'P 1'
#
loop_
_entity.id
_entity.type
_entity.pdbx_description
1 polymer ?
#
loop_
_entity_poly.entity_id
_entity_poly.type
_entity_poly.pdbx_seq_one_letter_code
_entity_poly.pdbx_strand_id
1 'polypeptide(L)'
;MRALICESYGPIAQLRVREVVTPAPGPGEVRIRVESAAVNFPDALIVQGLYQVKPALPFSPGAELAGVVEAVGEGVRHLQVGQRVISFCGHGAFAEQAVVNARQVVPMPEGMDMDTGAALLLTYGTSLHALKDVGCLRAGETLLVLGAAGGVGLAAIEIAKQMGARVIAAASSEDKLRLCREVGAHETIHYTTEDLRQRVDALTDGQGVQMVCDPVGGDYTEPALRATAWRGRYLVVGFAAGAIPKVPLNLALLKERAILGVFWGDAVRRDPAAHLANLQQLAAWFAEGRIRPVISERVGLDGARDAIQRMAARQVQGKVVVHPHA
;
A
#
# COMPACT_ATOMS: atom_id res chain seq x y z
N MET A 1 11.09 21.78 14.31
CA MET A 1 10.88 21.11 13.02
C MET A 1 9.48 21.37 12.50
N ARG A 2 9.28 21.35 11.18
CA ARG A 2 7.96 21.44 10.56
C ARG A 2 7.31 20.05 10.47
N ALA A 3 6.00 19.97 10.70
CA ALA A 3 5.23 18.75 10.55
C ALA A 3 3.78 19.06 10.15
N LEU A 4 3.15 18.19 9.35
CA LEU A 4 1.72 18.22 9.12
C LEU A 4 1.03 17.63 10.36
N ILE A 5 0.13 18.38 11.00
CA ILE A 5 -0.45 17.99 12.29
C ILE A 5 -1.96 17.77 12.18
N CYS A 6 -2.39 16.65 12.77
CA CYS A 6 -3.78 16.32 13.08
C CYS A 6 -4.02 16.65 14.57
N GLU A 7 -4.68 17.77 14.83
CA GLU A 7 -5.00 18.24 16.19
C GLU A 7 -6.26 17.54 16.75
N SER A 8 -7.16 17.13 15.86
CA SER A 8 -8.38 16.40 16.20
C SER A 8 -8.79 15.50 15.03
N TYR A 9 -9.42 14.36 15.34
CA TYR A 9 -9.99 13.53 14.28
C TYR A 9 -11.12 14.27 13.56
N GLY A 10 -11.13 14.25 12.23
CA GLY A 10 -12.14 14.95 11.44
C GLY A 10 -11.75 15.14 9.98
N PRO A 11 -12.35 16.11 9.29
CA PRO A 11 -12.08 16.35 7.88
C PRO A 11 -10.59 16.60 7.58
N ILE A 12 -10.06 16.01 6.51
CA ILE A 12 -8.66 16.17 6.06
C ILE A 12 -8.29 17.66 5.89
N ALA A 13 -9.26 18.51 5.52
CA ALA A 13 -9.07 19.95 5.36
C ALA A 13 -8.62 20.68 6.65
N GLN A 14 -8.75 20.05 7.82
CA GLN A 14 -8.31 20.63 9.10
C GLN A 14 -6.81 20.44 9.36
N LEU A 15 -6.14 19.56 8.66
CA LEU A 15 -4.70 19.37 8.79
C LEU A 15 -3.94 20.65 8.50
N ARG A 16 -2.92 20.96 9.31
CA ARG A 16 -2.07 22.15 9.15
C ARG A 16 -0.61 21.80 9.36
N VAL A 17 0.25 22.41 8.56
CA VAL A 17 1.69 22.42 8.85
C VAL A 17 1.95 23.33 10.05
N ARG A 18 2.71 22.83 11.02
CA ARG A 18 3.08 23.54 12.25
C ARG A 18 4.56 23.40 12.52
N GLU A 19 5.10 24.36 13.22
CA GLU A 19 6.38 24.18 13.90
C GLU A 19 6.15 23.48 15.24
N VAL A 20 6.87 22.40 15.45
CA VAL A 20 6.81 21.59 16.67
C VAL A 20 8.21 21.30 17.20
N VAL A 21 8.31 20.96 18.46
CA VAL A 21 9.59 20.57 19.05
C VAL A 21 10.09 19.29 18.36
N THR A 22 11.38 19.28 17.99
CA THR A 22 12.00 18.08 17.44
C THR A 22 12.07 16.99 18.52
N PRO A 23 11.46 15.81 18.30
CA PRO A 23 11.45 14.77 19.32
C PRO A 23 12.82 14.13 19.49
N ALA A 24 13.18 13.79 20.73
CA ALA A 24 14.35 12.96 21.02
C ALA A 24 13.95 11.48 21.02
N PRO A 25 14.79 10.57 20.50
CA PRO A 25 14.51 9.14 20.57
C PRO A 25 14.65 8.62 22.00
N GLY A 26 13.65 7.87 22.47
CA GLY A 26 13.69 7.12 23.71
C GLY A 26 14.46 5.78 23.57
N PRO A 27 14.53 4.97 24.66
CA PRO A 27 15.12 3.63 24.59
C PRO A 27 14.46 2.76 23.53
N GLY A 28 15.26 2.12 22.68
CA GLY A 28 14.79 1.27 21.58
C GLY A 28 14.24 2.03 20.35
N GLU A 29 14.38 3.35 20.30
CA GLU A 29 13.92 4.18 19.20
C GLU A 29 15.07 4.83 18.44
N VAL A 30 14.79 5.29 17.24
CA VAL A 30 15.72 6.12 16.46
C VAL A 30 14.99 7.36 15.93
N ARG A 31 15.71 8.47 15.81
CA ARG A 31 15.24 9.64 15.07
C ARG A 31 15.80 9.60 13.67
N ILE A 32 14.91 9.74 12.71
CA ILE A 32 15.20 9.73 11.27
C ILE A 32 14.90 11.12 10.71
N ARG A 33 15.85 11.71 9.98
CA ARG A 33 15.60 12.84 9.09
C ARG A 33 14.87 12.29 7.87
N VAL A 34 13.62 12.71 7.69
CA VAL A 34 12.75 12.20 6.64
C VAL A 34 13.09 12.88 5.33
N GLU A 35 13.58 12.15 4.36
CA GLU A 35 13.88 12.66 3.01
C GLU A 35 12.66 12.55 2.09
N SER A 36 11.92 11.45 2.22
CA SER A 36 10.72 11.16 1.45
C SER A 36 9.74 10.35 2.30
N ALA A 37 8.44 10.66 2.21
CA ALA A 37 7.37 9.92 2.87
C ALA A 37 6.22 9.71 1.88
N ALA A 38 5.68 8.49 1.79
CA ALA A 38 4.65 8.22 0.79
C ALA A 38 3.23 8.36 1.36
N VAL A 39 2.34 8.93 0.55
CA VAL A 39 0.92 9.05 0.86
C VAL A 39 0.21 7.74 0.58
N ASN A 40 -0.60 7.31 1.53
CA ASN A 40 -1.37 6.07 1.47
C ASN A 40 -2.84 6.29 1.82
N PHE A 41 -3.71 5.40 1.36
CA PHE A 41 -5.14 5.48 1.67
C PHE A 41 -5.45 5.42 3.19
N PRO A 42 -4.75 4.60 4.01
CA PRO A 42 -4.88 4.64 5.46
C PRO A 42 -4.62 6.01 6.10
N ASP A 43 -3.75 6.86 5.55
CA ASP A 43 -3.50 8.21 6.09
C ASP A 43 -4.78 9.05 6.11
N ALA A 44 -5.59 8.94 5.03
CA ALA A 44 -6.89 9.61 4.97
C ALA A 44 -7.89 9.06 6.00
N LEU A 45 -7.85 7.77 6.28
CA LEU A 45 -8.74 7.13 7.26
C LEU A 45 -8.33 7.44 8.70
N ILE A 46 -7.02 7.43 8.98
CA ILE A 46 -6.46 7.67 10.32
C ILE A 46 -6.82 9.08 10.78
N VAL A 47 -6.61 10.10 9.96
CA VAL A 47 -6.91 11.50 10.34
C VAL A 47 -8.40 11.75 10.55
N GLN A 48 -9.27 10.95 9.93
CA GLN A 48 -10.71 10.99 10.12
C GLN A 48 -11.21 10.13 11.29
N GLY A 49 -10.32 9.39 11.97
CA GLY A 49 -10.69 8.45 13.03
C GLY A 49 -11.44 7.20 12.55
N LEU A 50 -11.37 6.91 11.24
CA LEU A 50 -12.06 5.78 10.58
C LEU A 50 -11.19 4.54 10.41
N TYR A 51 -9.93 4.59 10.85
CA TYR A 51 -9.01 3.45 10.78
C TYR A 51 -8.96 2.68 12.10
N GLN A 52 -8.48 1.43 12.05
CA GLN A 52 -8.37 0.54 13.22
C GLN A 52 -7.37 1.07 14.26
N VAL A 53 -6.32 1.75 13.79
CA VAL A 53 -5.32 2.40 14.65
C VAL A 53 -5.72 3.86 14.83
N LYS A 54 -5.75 4.31 16.09
CA LYS A 54 -6.07 5.69 16.46
C LYS A 54 -4.92 6.28 17.29
N PRO A 55 -3.95 6.97 16.66
CA PRO A 55 -2.84 7.61 17.37
C PRO A 55 -3.34 8.63 18.39
N ALA A 56 -2.61 8.83 19.48
CA ALA A 56 -2.88 9.91 20.43
C ALA A 56 -2.74 11.26 19.73
N LEU A 57 -3.69 12.16 20.01
CA LEU A 57 -3.69 13.53 19.48
C LEU A 57 -2.84 14.47 20.35
N PRO A 58 -2.14 15.47 19.77
CA PRO A 58 -1.96 15.68 18.33
C PRO A 58 -0.91 14.72 17.76
N PHE A 59 -1.02 14.38 16.46
CA PHE A 59 -0.01 13.57 15.77
C PHE A 59 0.22 14.04 14.33
N SER A 60 1.36 13.66 13.73
CA SER A 60 1.60 13.80 12.30
C SER A 60 1.16 12.53 11.58
N PRO A 61 0.38 12.59 10.48
CA PRO A 61 0.10 11.43 9.65
C PRO A 61 1.34 10.99 8.84
N GLY A 62 1.15 10.03 7.93
CA GLY A 62 2.21 9.41 7.13
C GLY A 62 2.71 8.12 7.74
N ALA A 63 2.40 6.99 7.06
CA ALA A 63 2.63 5.66 7.60
C ALA A 63 3.99 5.07 7.25
N GLU A 64 4.64 5.57 6.20
CA GLU A 64 5.94 5.04 5.73
C GLU A 64 6.87 6.16 5.27
N LEU A 65 8.16 5.94 5.40
CA LEU A 65 9.20 6.91 5.09
C LEU A 65 10.50 6.25 4.60
N ALA A 66 11.31 7.06 3.95
CA ALA A 66 12.73 6.85 3.72
C ALA A 66 13.52 8.07 4.23
N GLY A 67 14.69 7.84 4.80
CA GLY A 67 15.50 8.91 5.35
C GLY A 67 16.84 8.46 5.89
N VAL A 68 17.45 9.32 6.70
CA VAL A 68 18.75 9.10 7.30
C VAL A 68 18.64 9.13 8.82
N VAL A 69 19.21 8.16 9.49
CA VAL A 69 19.27 8.12 10.96
C VAL A 69 20.08 9.31 11.47
N GLU A 70 19.49 10.17 12.30
CA GLU A 70 20.17 11.32 12.94
C GLU A 70 20.57 11.05 14.39
N ALA A 71 19.78 10.24 15.10
CA ALA A 71 20.08 9.88 16.48
C ALA A 71 19.55 8.48 16.78
N VAL A 72 20.24 7.79 17.69
CA VAL A 72 19.86 6.46 18.19
C VAL A 72 19.64 6.52 19.69
N GLY A 73 18.53 5.94 20.14
CA GLY A 73 18.20 5.80 21.55
C GLY A 73 18.96 4.67 22.22
N GLU A 74 18.87 4.62 23.54
CA GLU A 74 19.52 3.59 24.33
C GLU A 74 19.09 2.18 23.91
N GLY A 75 20.03 1.24 23.87
CA GLY A 75 19.79 -0.17 23.53
C GLY A 75 19.71 -0.48 22.05
N VAL A 76 19.71 0.51 21.15
CA VAL A 76 19.75 0.29 19.69
C VAL A 76 21.19 0.01 19.26
N ARG A 77 21.45 -1.19 18.70
CA ARG A 77 22.79 -1.63 18.28
C ARG A 77 22.92 -1.97 16.80
N HIS A 78 21.81 -2.13 16.09
CA HIS A 78 21.77 -2.58 14.69
C HIS A 78 21.61 -1.42 13.68
N LEU A 79 21.49 -0.20 14.17
CA LEU A 79 21.39 1.03 13.37
C LEU A 79 22.44 2.04 13.86
N GLN A 80 22.91 2.88 12.93
CA GLN A 80 23.91 3.91 13.24
C GLN A 80 23.55 5.25 12.59
N VAL A 81 24.01 6.35 13.18
CA VAL A 81 23.85 7.69 12.63
C VAL A 81 24.48 7.77 11.24
N GLY A 82 23.81 8.44 10.32
CA GLY A 82 24.18 8.54 8.91
C GLY A 82 23.70 7.39 8.03
N GLN A 83 23.11 6.33 8.60
CA GLN A 83 22.61 5.20 7.83
C GLN A 83 21.32 5.56 7.07
N ARG A 84 21.25 5.21 5.77
CA ARG A 84 20.03 5.32 4.96
C ARG A 84 19.08 4.18 5.30
N VAL A 85 17.82 4.53 5.56
CA VAL A 85 16.82 3.59 6.07
C VAL A 85 15.45 3.82 5.45
N ILE A 86 14.62 2.78 5.50
CA ILE A 86 13.19 2.83 5.22
C ILE A 86 12.43 2.32 6.44
N SER A 87 11.22 2.82 6.65
CA SER A 87 10.39 2.40 7.78
C SER A 87 8.91 2.43 7.47
N PHE A 88 8.19 1.42 7.99
CA PHE A 88 6.75 1.48 8.17
C PHE A 88 6.46 1.83 9.63
N CYS A 89 6.26 3.11 9.89
CA CYS A 89 6.08 3.68 11.24
C CYS A 89 4.60 3.78 11.67
N GLY A 90 3.66 3.60 10.74
CA GLY A 90 2.24 3.71 11.00
C GLY A 90 1.68 5.13 11.02
N HIS A 91 2.43 6.10 11.53
CA HIS A 91 2.19 7.55 11.49
C HIS A 91 3.49 8.30 11.82
N GLY A 92 3.50 9.62 11.60
CA GLY A 92 4.64 10.47 11.95
C GLY A 92 5.55 10.85 10.79
N ALA A 93 5.35 10.28 9.59
CA ALA A 93 6.26 10.48 8.46
C ALA A 93 6.09 11.82 7.73
N PHE A 94 4.96 12.53 7.86
CA PHE A 94 4.79 13.85 7.23
C PHE A 94 5.34 14.96 8.12
N ALA A 95 6.63 14.85 8.43
CA ALA A 95 7.41 15.76 9.25
C ALA A 95 8.88 15.74 8.80
N GLU A 96 9.64 16.80 9.12
CA GLU A 96 11.08 16.85 8.82
C GLU A 96 11.89 15.78 9.56
N GLN A 97 11.46 15.40 10.78
CA GLN A 97 12.02 14.29 11.55
C GLN A 97 10.91 13.41 12.11
N ALA A 98 11.18 12.12 12.18
CA ALA A 98 10.31 11.14 12.81
C ALA A 98 11.09 10.30 13.84
N VAL A 99 10.47 10.05 15.00
CA VAL A 99 10.97 9.06 15.96
C VAL A 99 10.23 7.76 15.74
N VAL A 100 10.97 6.67 15.55
CA VAL A 100 10.44 5.38 15.15
C VAL A 100 11.07 4.27 16.00
N ASN A 101 10.28 3.25 16.36
CA ASN A 101 10.82 2.06 16.99
C ASN A 101 11.87 1.40 16.07
N ALA A 102 13.07 1.18 16.56
CA ALA A 102 14.19 0.67 15.77
C ALA A 102 13.92 -0.70 15.10
N ARG A 103 12.98 -1.49 15.64
CA ARG A 103 12.56 -2.78 15.07
C ARG A 103 11.72 -2.61 13.77
N GLN A 104 11.18 -1.42 13.54
CA GLN A 104 10.40 -1.10 12.32
C GLN A 104 11.27 -0.45 11.24
N VAL A 105 12.56 -0.30 11.50
CA VAL A 105 13.50 0.37 10.61
C VAL A 105 14.36 -0.67 9.91
N VAL A 106 14.41 -0.58 8.59
CA VAL A 106 15.15 -1.48 7.71
C VAL A 106 16.24 -0.68 6.98
N PRO A 107 17.49 -1.16 6.94
CA PRO A 107 18.51 -0.57 6.08
C PRO A 107 18.02 -0.50 4.63
N MET A 108 18.21 0.65 4.00
CA MET A 108 17.81 0.84 2.60
C MET A 108 18.71 0.02 1.68
N PRO A 109 18.18 -0.76 0.73
CA PRO A 109 18.96 -1.45 -0.27
C PRO A 109 19.88 -0.50 -1.05
N GLU A 110 21.06 -0.99 -1.44
CA GLU A 110 22.00 -0.22 -2.25
C GLU A 110 21.37 0.13 -3.62
N GLY A 111 21.65 1.32 -4.12
CA GLY A 111 21.09 1.83 -5.37
C GLY A 111 19.63 2.30 -5.31
N MET A 112 18.93 2.11 -4.18
CA MET A 112 17.55 2.61 -4.01
C MET A 112 17.59 4.12 -3.71
N ASP A 113 16.76 4.91 -4.42
CA ASP A 113 16.53 6.31 -4.09
C ASP A 113 15.48 6.46 -2.96
N MET A 114 15.39 7.65 -2.35
CA MET A 114 14.52 7.89 -1.19
C MET A 114 13.04 7.77 -1.53
N ASP A 115 12.62 8.18 -2.72
CA ASP A 115 11.22 8.11 -3.14
C ASP A 115 10.77 6.65 -3.30
N THR A 116 11.59 5.86 -3.97
CA THR A 116 11.38 4.43 -4.12
C THR A 116 11.31 3.74 -2.76
N GLY A 117 12.25 4.07 -1.87
CA GLY A 117 12.29 3.52 -0.50
C GLY A 117 11.04 3.85 0.31
N ALA A 118 10.58 5.11 0.25
CA ALA A 118 9.37 5.55 0.93
C ALA A 118 8.08 4.91 0.38
N ALA A 119 8.08 4.48 -0.90
CA ALA A 119 6.90 3.95 -1.57
C ALA A 119 6.79 2.42 -1.57
N LEU A 120 7.80 1.72 -1.03
CA LEU A 120 7.94 0.26 -1.18
C LEU A 120 7.20 -0.53 -0.09
N LEU A 121 7.42 -0.20 1.20
CA LEU A 121 7.09 -1.12 2.29
C LEU A 121 5.59 -1.41 2.38
N LEU A 122 4.75 -0.40 2.41
CA LEU A 122 3.32 -0.59 2.62
C LEU A 122 2.67 -1.28 1.41
N THR A 123 2.91 -0.79 0.20
CA THR A 123 2.20 -1.28 -0.98
C THR A 123 2.72 -2.64 -1.44
N TYR A 124 4.03 -2.83 -1.55
CA TYR A 124 4.60 -4.11 -1.95
C TYR A 124 4.55 -5.15 -0.84
N GLY A 125 4.74 -4.73 0.43
CA GLY A 125 4.57 -5.62 1.57
C GLY A 125 3.15 -6.14 1.68
N THR A 126 2.14 -5.27 1.54
CA THR A 126 0.73 -5.67 1.52
C THR A 126 0.44 -6.61 0.36
N SER A 127 0.89 -6.28 -0.86
CA SER A 127 0.59 -7.06 -2.06
C SER A 127 1.29 -8.41 -2.05
N LEU A 128 2.56 -8.48 -1.61
CA LEU A 128 3.27 -9.78 -1.51
C LEU A 128 2.63 -10.67 -0.44
N HIS A 129 2.32 -10.12 0.73
CA HIS A 129 1.60 -10.84 1.78
C HIS A 129 0.23 -11.33 1.29
N ALA A 130 -0.52 -10.48 0.60
CA ALA A 130 -1.83 -10.84 0.05
C ALA A 130 -1.73 -12.01 -0.94
N LEU A 131 -0.85 -11.90 -1.92
CA LEU A 131 -0.77 -12.87 -3.02
C LEU A 131 -0.05 -14.15 -2.62
N LYS A 132 1.06 -14.05 -1.87
CA LYS A 132 1.90 -15.19 -1.49
C LYS A 132 1.38 -15.88 -0.23
N ASP A 133 1.25 -15.15 0.88
CA ASP A 133 1.04 -15.78 2.19
C ASP A 133 -0.44 -16.10 2.42
N VAL A 134 -1.36 -15.17 2.07
CA VAL A 134 -2.80 -15.35 2.28
C VAL A 134 -3.45 -16.08 1.12
N GLY A 135 -3.20 -15.62 -0.09
CA GLY A 135 -3.83 -16.12 -1.31
C GLY A 135 -3.18 -17.36 -1.89
N CYS A 136 -1.91 -17.63 -1.57
CA CYS A 136 -1.14 -18.75 -2.13
C CYS A 136 -1.23 -18.78 -3.67
N LEU A 137 -0.98 -17.64 -4.33
CA LEU A 137 -1.01 -17.51 -5.79
C LEU A 137 0.04 -18.41 -6.42
N ARG A 138 -0.35 -19.11 -7.49
CA ARG A 138 0.51 -20.08 -8.19
C ARG A 138 0.81 -19.62 -9.60
N ALA A 139 1.95 -20.04 -10.13
CA ALA A 139 2.27 -19.84 -11.54
C ALA A 139 1.18 -20.44 -12.44
N GLY A 140 0.84 -19.73 -13.52
CA GLY A 140 -0.22 -20.11 -14.45
C GLY A 140 -1.64 -19.74 -14.02
N GLU A 141 -1.88 -19.32 -12.78
CA GLU A 141 -3.19 -18.83 -12.34
C GLU A 141 -3.46 -17.42 -12.91
N THR A 142 -4.73 -17.07 -13.04
CA THR A 142 -5.18 -15.72 -13.44
C THR A 142 -5.60 -14.94 -12.20
N LEU A 143 -5.00 -13.75 -12.03
CA LEU A 143 -5.33 -12.77 -10.99
C LEU A 143 -6.10 -11.60 -11.58
N LEU A 144 -7.26 -11.27 -11.01
CA LEU A 144 -7.95 -10.00 -11.23
C LEU A 144 -7.55 -9.01 -10.15
N VAL A 145 -7.08 -7.82 -10.53
CA VAL A 145 -6.74 -6.74 -9.60
C VAL A 145 -7.74 -5.61 -9.78
N LEU A 146 -8.53 -5.30 -8.76
CA LEU A 146 -9.39 -4.12 -8.72
C LEU A 146 -8.60 -2.89 -8.27
N GLY A 147 -8.98 -1.69 -8.74
CA GLY A 147 -8.24 -0.47 -8.43
C GLY A 147 -6.76 -0.55 -8.84
N ALA A 148 -6.51 -1.23 -9.95
CA ALA A 148 -5.20 -1.71 -10.38
C ALA A 148 -4.13 -0.62 -10.55
N ALA A 149 -4.53 0.62 -10.84
CA ALA A 149 -3.60 1.75 -11.00
C ALA A 149 -3.23 2.46 -9.69
N GLY A 150 -3.76 2.05 -8.54
CA GLY A 150 -3.32 2.52 -7.23
C GLY A 150 -2.03 1.83 -6.77
N GLY A 151 -1.40 2.33 -5.70
CA GLY A 151 -0.11 1.79 -5.24
C GLY A 151 -0.13 0.28 -4.95
N VAL A 152 -1.14 -0.22 -4.21
CA VAL A 152 -1.31 -1.66 -3.95
C VAL A 152 -1.60 -2.43 -5.24
N GLY A 153 -2.43 -1.86 -6.14
CA GLY A 153 -2.78 -2.50 -7.40
C GLY A 153 -1.59 -2.68 -8.33
N LEU A 154 -0.77 -1.63 -8.53
CA LEU A 154 0.44 -1.70 -9.35
C LEU A 154 1.46 -2.68 -8.75
N ALA A 155 1.66 -2.64 -7.43
CA ALA A 155 2.52 -3.61 -6.74
C ALA A 155 2.01 -5.05 -6.93
N ALA A 156 0.69 -5.28 -6.87
CA ALA A 156 0.11 -6.60 -7.10
C ALA A 156 0.33 -7.09 -8.54
N ILE A 157 0.27 -6.21 -9.55
CA ILE A 157 0.56 -6.55 -10.95
C ILE A 157 2.02 -7.02 -11.08
N GLU A 158 2.98 -6.22 -10.60
CA GLU A 158 4.40 -6.59 -10.70
C GLU A 158 4.72 -7.88 -9.96
N ILE A 159 4.24 -8.01 -8.72
CA ILE A 159 4.48 -9.20 -7.89
C ILE A 159 3.86 -10.45 -8.53
N ALA A 160 2.60 -10.38 -8.99
CA ALA A 160 1.94 -11.51 -9.64
C ALA A 160 2.68 -11.97 -10.90
N LYS A 161 3.21 -11.02 -11.67
CA LYS A 161 4.08 -11.31 -12.82
C LYS A 161 5.35 -12.06 -12.41
N GLN A 162 6.01 -11.64 -11.30
CA GLN A 162 7.18 -12.37 -10.78
C GLN A 162 6.82 -13.76 -10.27
N MET A 163 5.58 -13.97 -9.82
CA MET A 163 5.08 -15.28 -9.41
C MET A 163 4.59 -16.15 -10.60
N GLY A 164 4.68 -15.65 -11.84
CA GLY A 164 4.28 -16.37 -13.05
C GLY A 164 2.78 -16.43 -13.30
N ALA A 165 2.00 -15.53 -12.70
CA ALA A 165 0.56 -15.47 -12.90
C ALA A 165 0.19 -14.55 -14.09
N ARG A 166 -0.94 -14.85 -14.75
CA ARG A 166 -1.59 -13.94 -15.70
C ARG A 166 -2.37 -12.89 -14.95
N VAL A 167 -2.25 -11.62 -15.33
CA VAL A 167 -2.89 -10.49 -14.62
C VAL A 167 -3.92 -9.80 -15.50
N ILE A 168 -5.14 -9.69 -15.00
CA ILE A 168 -6.21 -8.83 -15.52
C ILE A 168 -6.31 -7.62 -14.58
N ALA A 169 -6.02 -6.42 -15.10
CA ALA A 169 -6.07 -5.18 -14.33
C ALA A 169 -7.38 -4.43 -14.59
N ALA A 170 -8.10 -4.07 -13.53
CA ALA A 170 -9.35 -3.33 -13.64
C ALA A 170 -9.23 -1.94 -13.00
N ALA A 171 -9.55 -0.90 -13.79
CA ALA A 171 -9.44 0.50 -13.36
C ALA A 171 -10.57 1.38 -13.94
N SER A 172 -10.64 2.67 -13.50
CA SER A 172 -11.76 3.58 -13.76
C SER A 172 -11.53 4.54 -14.93
N SER A 173 -10.41 4.48 -15.62
CA SER A 173 -10.15 5.32 -16.80
C SER A 173 -9.08 4.70 -17.69
N GLU A 174 -9.06 5.10 -18.98
CA GLU A 174 -8.08 4.57 -19.93
C GLU A 174 -6.65 4.95 -19.58
N ASP A 175 -6.40 6.14 -19.01
CA ASP A 175 -5.06 6.53 -18.55
C ASP A 175 -4.55 5.60 -17.44
N LYS A 176 -5.43 5.21 -16.51
CA LYS A 176 -5.12 4.23 -15.47
C LYS A 176 -4.84 2.85 -16.05
N LEU A 177 -5.59 2.42 -17.04
CA LEU A 177 -5.39 1.14 -17.72
C LEU A 177 -4.10 1.12 -18.53
N ARG A 178 -3.75 2.24 -19.18
CA ARG A 178 -2.46 2.38 -19.89
C ARG A 178 -1.31 2.15 -18.92
N LEU A 179 -1.33 2.81 -17.75
CA LEU A 179 -0.31 2.60 -16.71
C LEU A 179 -0.24 1.14 -16.25
N CYS A 180 -1.38 0.47 -16.08
CA CYS A 180 -1.39 -0.96 -15.72
C CYS A 180 -0.73 -1.84 -16.78
N ARG A 181 -0.95 -1.56 -18.08
CA ARG A 181 -0.28 -2.27 -19.19
C ARG A 181 1.23 -2.03 -19.19
N GLU A 182 1.67 -0.78 -18.98
CA GLU A 182 3.09 -0.41 -18.90
C GLU A 182 3.81 -1.14 -17.77
N VAL A 183 3.14 -1.34 -16.64
CA VAL A 183 3.67 -2.08 -15.48
C VAL A 183 3.65 -3.60 -15.71
N GLY A 184 2.84 -4.08 -16.65
CA GLY A 184 2.87 -5.48 -17.10
C GLY A 184 1.59 -6.28 -16.90
N ALA A 185 0.43 -5.62 -16.79
CA ALA A 185 -0.85 -6.31 -16.88
C ALA A 185 -1.02 -6.94 -18.27
N HIS A 186 -1.50 -8.17 -18.32
CA HIS A 186 -1.73 -8.89 -19.57
C HIS A 186 -3.02 -8.44 -20.28
N GLU A 187 -4.04 -8.15 -19.48
CA GLU A 187 -5.35 -7.71 -19.93
C GLU A 187 -5.86 -6.55 -19.06
N THR A 188 -6.77 -5.77 -19.58
CA THR A 188 -7.36 -4.65 -18.86
C THR A 188 -8.88 -4.61 -18.99
N ILE A 189 -9.57 -4.10 -17.94
CA ILE A 189 -11.02 -3.90 -17.90
C ILE A 189 -11.32 -2.49 -17.41
N HIS A 190 -12.10 -1.73 -18.17
CA HIS A 190 -12.59 -0.40 -17.80
C HIS A 190 -13.91 -0.53 -17.05
N TYR A 191 -13.87 -0.82 -15.74
CA TYR A 191 -15.04 -1.23 -14.97
C TYR A 191 -16.13 -0.15 -14.77
N THR A 192 -15.92 1.10 -15.23
CA THR A 192 -16.96 2.13 -15.21
C THR A 192 -17.77 2.16 -16.52
N THR A 193 -17.29 1.52 -17.58
CA THR A 193 -17.94 1.46 -18.91
C THR A 193 -18.22 0.04 -19.39
N GLU A 194 -17.55 -0.95 -18.81
CA GLU A 194 -17.68 -2.36 -19.16
C GLU A 194 -18.29 -3.14 -17.98
N ASP A 195 -19.09 -4.18 -18.25
CA ASP A 195 -19.52 -5.13 -17.23
C ASP A 195 -18.33 -6.02 -16.83
N LEU A 196 -17.89 -5.85 -15.57
CA LEU A 196 -16.70 -6.52 -15.03
C LEU A 196 -16.80 -8.05 -15.16
N ARG A 197 -17.97 -8.63 -14.85
CA ARG A 197 -18.16 -10.08 -14.88
C ARG A 197 -18.12 -10.59 -16.32
N GLN A 198 -18.88 -9.98 -17.24
CA GLN A 198 -18.91 -10.38 -18.64
C GLN A 198 -17.51 -10.30 -19.28
N ARG A 199 -16.74 -9.24 -18.95
CA ARG A 199 -15.38 -9.09 -19.44
C ARG A 199 -14.44 -10.17 -18.92
N VAL A 200 -14.50 -10.49 -17.62
CA VAL A 200 -13.73 -11.60 -17.07
C VAL A 200 -14.12 -12.94 -17.72
N ASP A 201 -15.42 -13.21 -17.87
CA ASP A 201 -15.90 -14.42 -18.52
C ASP A 201 -15.35 -14.54 -19.97
N ALA A 202 -15.36 -13.44 -20.74
CA ALA A 202 -14.81 -13.41 -22.09
C ALA A 202 -13.28 -13.62 -22.13
N LEU A 203 -12.54 -13.07 -21.15
CA LEU A 203 -11.07 -13.19 -21.05
C LEU A 203 -10.59 -14.53 -20.50
N THR A 204 -11.50 -15.34 -19.95
CA THR A 204 -11.19 -16.62 -19.28
C THR A 204 -11.99 -17.80 -19.83
N ASP A 205 -12.60 -17.66 -21.02
CA ASP A 205 -13.44 -18.68 -21.65
C ASP A 205 -14.51 -19.23 -20.68
N GLY A 206 -15.12 -18.35 -19.87
CA GLY A 206 -16.13 -18.68 -18.87
C GLY A 206 -15.62 -19.37 -17.60
N GLN A 207 -14.32 -19.64 -17.48
CA GLN A 207 -13.74 -20.32 -16.31
C GLN A 207 -13.68 -19.41 -15.08
N GLY A 208 -13.57 -18.10 -15.27
CA GLY A 208 -13.33 -17.11 -14.23
C GLY A 208 -11.86 -17.07 -13.78
N VAL A 209 -11.56 -16.17 -12.83
CA VAL A 209 -10.20 -15.96 -12.31
C VAL A 209 -9.95 -16.81 -11.06
N GLN A 210 -8.75 -17.35 -10.89
CA GLN A 210 -8.38 -18.10 -9.71
C GLN A 210 -8.21 -17.25 -8.47
N MET A 211 -7.89 -15.96 -8.66
CA MET A 211 -7.75 -15.03 -7.54
C MET A 211 -8.25 -13.63 -7.89
N VAL A 212 -8.85 -12.96 -6.90
CA VAL A 212 -9.17 -11.52 -6.95
C VAL A 212 -8.41 -10.81 -5.84
N CYS A 213 -7.74 -9.70 -6.16
CA CYS A 213 -7.18 -8.77 -5.20
C CYS A 213 -8.02 -7.52 -5.18
N ASP A 214 -8.73 -7.26 -4.06
CA ASP A 214 -9.69 -6.16 -3.94
C ASP A 214 -9.31 -5.15 -2.84
N PRO A 215 -8.62 -4.04 -3.19
CA PRO A 215 -8.45 -2.90 -2.31
C PRO A 215 -9.59 -1.87 -2.41
N VAL A 216 -10.61 -2.10 -3.24
CA VAL A 216 -11.67 -1.12 -3.59
C VAL A 216 -12.96 -1.35 -2.81
N GLY A 217 -13.47 -2.58 -2.80
CA GLY A 217 -14.75 -2.90 -2.20
C GLY A 217 -15.95 -2.29 -2.94
N GLY A 218 -17.01 -1.98 -2.20
CA GLY A 218 -18.21 -1.35 -2.73
C GLY A 218 -18.93 -2.22 -3.78
N ASP A 219 -19.48 -1.56 -4.81
CA ASP A 219 -20.32 -2.20 -5.84
C ASP A 219 -19.54 -3.17 -6.75
N TYR A 220 -18.21 -3.11 -6.75
CA TYR A 220 -17.38 -4.01 -7.56
C TYR A 220 -17.15 -5.39 -6.90
N THR A 221 -17.38 -5.52 -5.59
CA THR A 221 -17.11 -6.75 -4.83
C THR A 221 -17.94 -7.92 -5.33
N GLU A 222 -19.26 -7.76 -5.47
CA GLU A 222 -20.12 -8.86 -5.88
C GLU A 222 -19.88 -9.31 -7.33
N PRO A 223 -19.79 -8.41 -8.33
CA PRO A 223 -19.41 -8.80 -9.69
C PRO A 223 -18.07 -9.54 -9.77
N ALA A 224 -17.04 -9.06 -9.06
CA ALA A 224 -15.72 -9.70 -9.02
C ALA A 224 -15.75 -11.07 -8.32
N LEU A 225 -16.50 -11.20 -7.22
CA LEU A 225 -16.69 -12.50 -6.56
C LEU A 225 -17.44 -13.48 -7.47
N ARG A 226 -18.45 -13.04 -8.24
CA ARG A 226 -19.15 -13.87 -9.21
C ARG A 226 -18.24 -14.35 -10.35
N ALA A 227 -17.29 -13.50 -10.77
CA ALA A 227 -16.28 -13.79 -11.79
C ALA A 227 -15.13 -14.68 -11.29
N THR A 228 -15.09 -15.01 -9.99
CA THR A 228 -14.08 -15.92 -9.42
C THR A 228 -14.40 -17.36 -9.83
N ALA A 229 -13.38 -18.13 -10.21
CA ALA A 229 -13.45 -19.51 -10.65
C ALA A 229 -13.92 -20.48 -9.54
N TRP A 230 -14.09 -21.74 -9.90
CA TRP A 230 -14.27 -22.85 -8.95
C TRP A 230 -13.06 -22.94 -8.02
N ARG A 231 -13.29 -22.98 -6.69
CA ARG A 231 -12.26 -22.95 -5.64
C ARG A 231 -11.33 -21.74 -5.70
N GLY A 232 -11.78 -20.65 -6.35
CA GLY A 232 -11.02 -19.42 -6.40
C GLY A 232 -11.01 -18.67 -5.06
N ARG A 233 -10.11 -17.71 -4.94
CA ARG A 233 -9.85 -16.95 -3.70
C ARG A 233 -10.11 -15.46 -3.95
N TYR A 234 -10.89 -14.87 -3.06
CA TYR A 234 -11.19 -13.44 -3.07
C TYR A 234 -10.47 -12.78 -1.89
N LEU A 235 -9.48 -11.93 -2.17
CA LEU A 235 -8.69 -11.25 -1.16
C LEU A 235 -9.28 -9.89 -0.85
N VAL A 236 -9.78 -9.71 0.36
CA VAL A 236 -10.30 -8.43 0.89
C VAL A 236 -9.13 -7.64 1.45
N VAL A 237 -8.64 -6.65 0.70
CA VAL A 237 -7.48 -5.83 1.07
C VAL A 237 -7.88 -4.48 1.63
N GLY A 238 -9.00 -3.90 1.14
CA GLY A 238 -9.47 -2.60 1.59
C GLY A 238 -10.81 -2.19 1.00
N PHE A 239 -11.24 -0.99 1.37
CA PHE A 239 -12.54 -0.44 0.99
C PHE A 239 -12.40 1.00 0.48
N ALA A 240 -11.53 1.21 -0.52
CA ALA A 240 -11.28 2.55 -1.07
C ALA A 240 -12.53 3.18 -1.71
N ALA A 241 -13.55 2.40 -2.05
CA ALA A 241 -14.87 2.91 -2.47
C ALA A 241 -15.66 3.54 -1.30
N GLY A 242 -15.23 3.33 -0.04
CA GLY A 242 -15.85 3.87 1.17
C GLY A 242 -16.87 2.93 1.81
N ALA A 243 -17.75 2.29 1.04
CA ALA A 243 -18.76 1.38 1.57
C ALA A 243 -18.19 -0.04 1.77
N ILE A 244 -18.40 -0.61 2.95
CA ILE A 244 -18.14 -2.03 3.20
C ILE A 244 -19.27 -2.83 2.55
N PRO A 245 -18.97 -3.70 1.56
CA PRO A 245 -19.99 -4.42 0.81
C PRO A 245 -20.68 -5.50 1.66
N LYS A 246 -21.98 -5.71 1.38
CA LYS A 246 -22.73 -6.86 1.89
C LYS A 246 -22.79 -7.90 0.78
N VAL A 247 -22.21 -9.07 1.02
CA VAL A 247 -22.12 -10.14 0.04
C VAL A 247 -23.02 -11.31 0.45
N PRO A 248 -23.88 -11.83 -0.47
CA PRO A 248 -24.64 -13.06 -0.23
C PRO A 248 -23.67 -14.26 -0.08
N LEU A 249 -23.68 -14.92 1.09
CA LEU A 249 -22.74 -16.03 1.40
C LEU A 249 -22.91 -17.26 0.49
N ASN A 250 -24.08 -17.43 -0.16
CA ASN A 250 -24.26 -18.48 -1.15
C ASN A 250 -23.30 -18.36 -2.34
N LEU A 251 -22.73 -17.19 -2.61
CA LEU A 251 -21.73 -17.02 -3.65
C LEU A 251 -20.42 -17.75 -3.31
N ALA A 252 -20.07 -17.88 -2.05
CA ALA A 252 -18.95 -18.70 -1.60
C ALA A 252 -19.29 -20.20 -1.76
N LEU A 253 -20.49 -20.62 -1.27
CA LEU A 253 -20.97 -22.01 -1.33
C LEU A 253 -20.98 -22.57 -2.75
N LEU A 254 -21.59 -21.85 -3.71
CA LEU A 254 -21.91 -22.37 -5.06
C LEU A 254 -20.71 -22.73 -5.92
N LYS A 255 -19.52 -22.21 -5.63
CA LYS A 255 -18.26 -22.55 -6.34
C LYS A 255 -17.12 -22.89 -5.37
N GLU A 256 -17.42 -23.28 -4.12
CA GLU A 256 -16.41 -23.54 -3.06
C GLU A 256 -15.34 -22.45 -2.95
N ARG A 257 -15.75 -21.17 -3.08
CA ARG A 257 -14.83 -20.04 -3.06
C ARG A 257 -14.40 -19.70 -1.64
N ALA A 258 -13.15 -19.26 -1.48
CA ALA A 258 -12.64 -18.67 -0.25
C ALA A 258 -12.72 -17.13 -0.31
N ILE A 259 -13.20 -16.51 0.77
CA ILE A 259 -13.10 -15.06 1.01
C ILE A 259 -12.10 -14.87 2.14
N LEU A 260 -10.98 -14.22 1.85
CA LEU A 260 -9.82 -14.13 2.72
C LEU A 260 -9.50 -12.67 3.05
N GLY A 261 -9.39 -12.34 4.33
CA GLY A 261 -8.97 -11.02 4.79
C GLY A 261 -7.46 -10.83 4.71
N VAL A 262 -7.03 -9.65 4.31
CA VAL A 262 -5.62 -9.26 4.27
C VAL A 262 -5.41 -8.09 5.22
N PHE A 263 -4.67 -8.30 6.31
CA PHE A 263 -4.32 -7.26 7.26
C PHE A 263 -2.82 -7.26 7.54
N TRP A 264 -2.05 -6.77 6.56
CA TRP A 264 -0.59 -6.80 6.56
C TRP A 264 0.04 -6.12 7.78
N GLY A 265 -0.47 -4.95 8.20
CA GLY A 265 0.09 -4.23 9.34
C GLY A 265 0.08 -5.03 10.66
N ASP A 266 -0.93 -5.90 10.85
CA ASP A 266 -1.00 -6.80 12.01
C ASP A 266 -0.16 -8.08 11.77
N ALA A 267 -0.12 -8.58 10.52
CA ALA A 267 0.69 -9.73 10.15
C ALA A 267 2.18 -9.51 10.40
N VAL A 268 2.71 -8.32 10.07
CA VAL A 268 4.09 -7.91 10.36
C VAL A 268 4.45 -8.10 11.85
N ARG A 269 3.52 -7.75 12.73
CA ARG A 269 3.71 -7.87 14.18
C ARG A 269 3.58 -9.30 14.68
N ARG A 270 2.69 -10.10 14.08
CA ARG A 270 2.39 -11.48 14.50
C ARG A 270 3.39 -12.49 13.98
N ASP A 271 3.91 -12.29 12.76
CA ASP A 271 4.90 -13.14 12.13
C ASP A 271 6.05 -12.31 11.54
N PRO A 272 6.96 -11.80 12.41
CA PRO A 272 8.12 -11.04 11.97
C PRO A 272 9.06 -11.84 11.06
N ALA A 273 9.10 -13.16 11.18
CA ALA A 273 9.98 -14.01 10.37
C ALA A 273 9.49 -14.08 8.92
N ALA A 274 8.19 -14.32 8.70
CA ALA A 274 7.60 -14.26 7.36
C ALA A 274 7.73 -12.87 6.76
N HIS A 275 7.51 -11.80 7.55
CA HIS A 275 7.72 -10.43 7.11
C HIS A 275 9.15 -10.18 6.64
N LEU A 276 10.16 -10.60 7.40
CA LEU A 276 11.58 -10.45 7.03
C LEU A 276 11.88 -11.19 5.73
N ALA A 277 11.39 -12.42 5.56
CA ALA A 277 11.56 -13.19 4.32
C ALA A 277 10.93 -12.48 3.12
N ASN A 278 9.75 -11.86 3.30
CA ASN A 278 9.10 -11.05 2.27
C ASN A 278 9.90 -9.79 1.92
N LEU A 279 10.46 -9.10 2.91
CA LEU A 279 11.34 -7.94 2.67
C LEU A 279 12.59 -8.32 1.88
N GLN A 280 13.23 -9.45 2.22
CA GLN A 280 14.38 -9.97 1.49
C GLN A 280 14.03 -10.29 0.03
N GLN A 281 12.87 -10.88 -0.20
CA GLN A 281 12.38 -11.18 -1.55
C GLN A 281 12.13 -9.90 -2.35
N LEU A 282 11.49 -8.89 -1.75
CA LEU A 282 11.24 -7.60 -2.39
C LEU A 282 12.57 -6.87 -2.71
N ALA A 283 13.53 -6.88 -1.77
CA ALA A 283 14.85 -6.30 -1.98
C ALA A 283 15.62 -6.97 -3.12
N ALA A 284 15.54 -8.30 -3.23
CA ALA A 284 16.14 -9.06 -4.32
C ALA A 284 15.50 -8.69 -5.68
N TRP A 285 14.18 -8.67 -5.76
CA TRP A 285 13.47 -8.28 -6.99
C TRP A 285 13.74 -6.83 -7.39
N PHE A 286 13.87 -5.93 -6.41
CA PHE A 286 14.26 -4.55 -6.68
C PHE A 286 15.69 -4.47 -7.25
N ALA A 287 16.66 -5.14 -6.62
CA ALA A 287 18.05 -5.18 -7.07
C ALA A 287 18.19 -5.76 -8.50
N GLU A 288 17.35 -6.73 -8.84
CA GLU A 288 17.26 -7.31 -10.20
C GLU A 288 16.49 -6.43 -11.20
N GLY A 289 15.92 -5.30 -10.77
CA GLY A 289 15.11 -4.41 -11.61
C GLY A 289 13.74 -4.97 -11.99
N ARG A 290 13.26 -5.99 -11.29
CA ARG A 290 12.01 -6.73 -11.58
C ARG A 290 10.77 -6.05 -11.00
N ILE A 291 10.93 -5.21 -9.99
CA ILE A 291 9.89 -4.38 -9.40
C ILE A 291 10.39 -2.95 -9.24
N ARG A 292 9.50 -1.98 -9.45
CA ARG A 292 9.82 -0.56 -9.28
C ARG A 292 8.56 0.24 -8.97
N PRO A 293 8.42 0.78 -7.75
CA PRO A 293 7.30 1.67 -7.41
C PRO A 293 7.15 2.83 -8.40
N VAL A 294 5.94 3.02 -8.91
CA VAL A 294 5.63 4.13 -9.81
C VAL A 294 5.36 5.38 -8.97
N ILE A 295 6.28 6.33 -8.98
CA ILE A 295 6.12 7.64 -8.33
C ILE A 295 5.52 8.60 -9.34
N SER A 296 4.23 8.93 -9.17
CA SER A 296 3.50 9.79 -10.09
C SER A 296 3.62 11.27 -9.74
N GLU A 297 3.88 11.60 -8.48
CA GLU A 297 3.91 12.99 -8.02
C GLU A 297 4.84 13.15 -6.81
N ARG A 298 5.47 14.32 -6.74
CA ARG A 298 6.30 14.79 -5.62
C ARG A 298 5.76 16.11 -5.13
N VAL A 299 5.53 16.23 -3.82
CA VAL A 299 5.01 17.45 -3.20
C VAL A 299 5.87 17.83 -1.99
N GLY A 300 5.97 19.13 -1.68
CA GLY A 300 6.50 19.56 -0.40
C GLY A 300 5.53 19.30 0.75
N LEU A 301 5.98 19.54 1.99
CA LEU A 301 5.16 19.32 3.19
C LEU A 301 3.83 20.09 3.14
N ASP A 302 3.83 21.32 2.60
CA ASP A 302 2.63 22.16 2.48
C ASP A 302 1.59 21.56 1.51
N GLY A 303 2.02 20.75 0.54
CA GLY A 303 1.15 20.02 -0.39
C GLY A 303 0.61 18.69 0.14
N ALA A 304 1.11 18.20 1.28
CA ALA A 304 0.78 16.87 1.79
C ALA A 304 -0.71 16.71 2.12
N ARG A 305 -1.35 17.73 2.72
CA ARG A 305 -2.80 17.74 2.98
C ARG A 305 -3.62 17.51 1.71
N ASP A 306 -3.31 18.24 0.65
CA ASP A 306 -4.03 18.19 -0.61
C ASP A 306 -3.77 16.85 -1.33
N ALA A 307 -2.57 16.29 -1.18
CA ALA A 307 -2.25 14.93 -1.66
C ALA A 307 -3.10 13.86 -0.94
N ILE A 308 -3.28 13.96 0.38
CA ILE A 308 -4.19 13.07 1.15
C ILE A 308 -5.64 13.22 0.67
N GLN A 309 -6.10 14.45 0.37
CA GLN A 309 -7.45 14.68 -0.16
C GLN A 309 -7.65 14.03 -1.53
N ARG A 310 -6.68 14.18 -2.46
CA ARG A 310 -6.73 13.52 -3.77
C ARG A 310 -6.68 12.00 -3.66
N MET A 311 -5.89 11.47 -2.71
CA MET A 311 -5.87 10.04 -2.42
C MET A 311 -7.25 9.55 -1.95
N ALA A 312 -7.88 10.24 -1.00
CA ALA A 312 -9.23 9.93 -0.54
C ALA A 312 -10.28 10.00 -1.67
N ALA A 313 -10.13 10.96 -2.59
CA ALA A 313 -10.99 11.11 -3.77
C ALA A 313 -10.68 10.12 -4.92
N ARG A 314 -9.71 9.21 -4.76
CA ARG A 314 -9.28 8.21 -5.77
C ARG A 314 -8.76 8.84 -7.08
N GLN A 315 -8.21 10.04 -6.99
CA GLN A 315 -7.65 10.79 -8.12
C GLN A 315 -6.17 10.48 -8.38
N VAL A 316 -5.52 9.76 -7.47
CA VAL A 316 -4.09 9.41 -7.57
C VAL A 316 -3.91 8.13 -8.39
N GLN A 317 -2.83 8.09 -9.19
CA GLN A 317 -2.29 6.90 -9.83
C GLN A 317 -0.91 6.62 -9.21
N GLY A 318 -0.51 5.36 -9.06
CA GLY A 318 0.77 5.03 -8.43
C GLY A 318 0.91 5.59 -7.02
N LYS A 319 2.06 6.23 -6.76
CA LYS A 319 2.41 6.78 -5.45
C LYS A 319 2.68 8.29 -5.53
N VAL A 320 2.18 9.02 -4.55
CA VAL A 320 2.57 10.41 -4.26
C VAL A 320 3.55 10.38 -3.09
N VAL A 321 4.64 11.10 -3.20
CA VAL A 321 5.63 11.24 -2.11
C VAL A 321 5.72 12.69 -1.65
N VAL A 322 5.94 12.86 -0.36
CA VAL A 322 6.12 14.14 0.32
C VAL A 322 7.60 14.30 0.65
N HIS A 323 8.19 15.42 0.25
CA HIS A 323 9.54 15.83 0.62
C HIS A 323 9.43 16.90 1.72
N PRO A 324 9.64 16.56 2.99
CA PRO A 324 9.34 17.47 4.09
C PRO A 324 10.23 18.72 4.14
N HIS A 325 11.39 18.68 3.50
CA HIS A 325 12.35 19.78 3.43
C HIS A 325 12.22 20.68 2.18
N ALA A 326 11.26 20.35 1.26
CA ALA A 326 11.00 21.13 0.05
C ALA A 326 9.99 22.26 0.29
#